data_c6e747e42ae7e52a253e9be9fe9ce7d5
#
_entry.id   c6e747e42ae7e52a253e9be9fe9ce7d5
#
_cell.length_a   1.000
_cell.length_b   1.000
_cell.length_c   1.000
_cell.angle_alpha   90.00
_cell.angle_beta   90.00
_cell.angle_gamma   90.00
#
_symmetry.space_group_name_H-M   'P 1'
#
loop_
_entity.id
_entity.type
_entity.pdbx_description
1 polymer ?
#
loop_
_entity_poly.entity_id
_entity_poly.type
_entity_poly.pdbx_seq_one_letter_code
_entity_poly.pdbx_strand_id
1 'polypeptide(L)'
;SREADNTTHQVKKLTLDNIKSFRDKFDIPVSDKDIENLPYVRPPKDSPEIQYLLKTRQGLGGPIPRRRSHTQKLLPPSESIFQKYTLGFEDKEISSTMAFVRMMTDILKDKNIGERIVPIVPDEARTFGMEGLFRQIGIYSSEGQKYKPEDADQVMWYKESKDGVMLEEGINEAGAFSAWIALATAYSNYNIPMIPIYLFYSMFGFQRIHDLAWAAGDSQAKGFLIGATSGRTTLNGEGLQHQDGHSHIFSSTIPNCRSYDPAYAYELAVIFKDGIKKMFVDLENYYYYITVTNENYIQPPQPKDSDEGIIKGLYKLMDQSDPQVTLIGSGSILNESIKAQQILESFGISSDVWSATSFNMLRKDGMEKERFNELNPTAKQKKTYVEECLPSSDTPVIAATDYMRAYPEQIRGFIKAPYYTLGTDGYGRSDSRQKLREFFEVDANNIARMAIYSLFRKGDISKKEITSFYKKLKVDPSKP
;
A
#
# COMPACT_ATOMS: atom_id res chain seq x y z
N SER A 1 -10.38 -24.33 40.81
CA SER A 1 -10.72 -24.08 39.42
C SER A 1 -9.75 -24.85 38.50
N ARG A 2 -10.24 -25.31 37.36
CA ARG A 2 -9.42 -26.04 36.38
C ARG A 2 -8.56 -25.12 35.48
N GLU A 3 -8.42 -23.87 35.83
CA GLU A 3 -7.72 -22.87 35.02
C GLU A 3 -6.21 -23.07 34.95
N ALA A 4 -5.62 -23.86 35.86
CA ALA A 4 -4.21 -24.20 35.86
C ALA A 4 -3.91 -25.56 35.20
N ASP A 5 -4.93 -26.27 34.72
CA ASP A 5 -4.79 -27.59 34.14
C ASP A 5 -4.50 -27.50 32.63
N ASN A 6 -3.83 -28.52 32.04
CA ASN A 6 -3.58 -28.62 30.61
C ASN A 6 -4.85 -28.66 29.76
N THR A 7 -6.02 -28.89 30.39
CA THR A 7 -7.32 -28.91 29.72
C THR A 7 -8.07 -27.57 29.76
N THR A 8 -7.45 -26.49 30.22
CA THR A 8 -8.08 -25.17 30.39
C THR A 8 -8.80 -24.68 29.13
N HIS A 9 -8.17 -24.84 27.96
CA HIS A 9 -8.79 -24.45 26.68
C HIS A 9 -10.04 -25.29 26.28
N GLN A 10 -10.22 -26.46 26.88
CA GLN A 10 -11.36 -27.35 26.62
C GLN A 10 -12.54 -27.06 27.55
N VAL A 11 -12.34 -26.29 28.61
CA VAL A 11 -13.38 -25.92 29.57
C VAL A 11 -14.24 -24.80 28.96
N LYS A 12 -15.35 -25.17 28.35
CA LYS A 12 -16.28 -24.21 27.71
C LYS A 12 -17.26 -23.57 28.70
N LYS A 13 -17.55 -24.22 29.82
CA LYS A 13 -18.47 -23.73 30.87
C LYS A 13 -17.93 -24.11 32.23
N LEU A 14 -18.02 -23.19 33.19
CA LEU A 14 -17.83 -23.50 34.59
C LEU A 14 -19.06 -24.18 35.13
N THR A 15 -18.88 -25.15 36.03
CA THR A 15 -20.00 -25.72 36.79
C THR A 15 -20.48 -24.73 37.85
N LEU A 16 -21.72 -24.87 38.31
CA LEU A 16 -22.27 -24.01 39.36
C LEU A 16 -21.40 -24.01 40.62
N ASP A 17 -20.87 -25.18 40.99
CA ASP A 17 -19.98 -25.31 42.14
C ASP A 17 -18.65 -24.54 41.95
N ASN A 18 -18.10 -24.55 40.74
CA ASN A 18 -16.91 -23.75 40.42
C ASN A 18 -17.20 -22.24 40.53
N ILE A 19 -18.37 -21.80 40.05
CA ILE A 19 -18.80 -20.39 40.12
C ILE A 19 -19.02 -19.98 41.59
N LYS A 20 -19.68 -20.81 42.40
CA LYS A 20 -19.86 -20.58 43.83
C LYS A 20 -18.52 -20.51 44.55
N SER A 21 -17.63 -21.46 44.31
CA SER A 21 -16.29 -21.47 44.87
C SER A 21 -15.48 -20.20 44.51
N PHE A 22 -15.63 -19.71 43.25
CA PHE A 22 -15.00 -18.47 42.85
C PHE A 22 -15.60 -17.25 43.54
N ARG A 23 -16.94 -17.16 43.62
CA ARG A 23 -17.66 -16.12 44.35
C ARG A 23 -17.20 -16.04 45.80
N ASP A 24 -17.19 -17.17 46.46
CA ASP A 24 -16.86 -17.26 47.89
C ASP A 24 -15.40 -16.91 48.18
N LYS A 25 -14.50 -17.34 47.29
CA LYS A 25 -13.05 -17.01 47.36
C LYS A 25 -12.75 -15.51 47.26
N PHE A 26 -13.56 -14.79 46.52
CA PHE A 26 -13.37 -13.36 46.25
C PHE A 26 -14.43 -12.48 46.89
N ASP A 27 -15.24 -13.03 47.82
CA ASP A 27 -16.28 -12.32 48.57
C ASP A 27 -17.22 -11.51 47.63
N ILE A 28 -17.58 -12.09 46.48
CA ILE A 28 -18.43 -11.40 45.51
C ILE A 28 -19.87 -11.39 46.04
N PRO A 29 -20.53 -10.23 46.20
CA PRO A 29 -21.83 -10.09 46.82
C PRO A 29 -22.99 -10.53 45.90
N VAL A 30 -23.05 -11.83 45.60
CA VAL A 30 -24.10 -12.45 44.78
C VAL A 30 -24.72 -13.60 45.54
N SER A 31 -26.05 -13.60 45.64
CA SER A 31 -26.78 -14.66 46.35
C SER A 31 -26.73 -16.01 45.62
N ASP A 32 -26.91 -17.10 46.34
CA ASP A 32 -27.03 -18.43 45.71
C ASP A 32 -28.17 -18.53 44.70
N LYS A 33 -29.23 -17.73 44.89
CA LYS A 33 -30.37 -17.66 43.97
C LYS A 33 -30.05 -16.96 42.64
N ASP A 34 -29.16 -15.95 42.69
CA ASP A 34 -28.88 -15.11 41.53
C ASP A 34 -27.63 -15.55 40.76
N ILE A 35 -26.79 -16.41 41.38
CA ILE A 35 -25.48 -16.78 40.83
C ILE A 35 -25.57 -17.50 39.47
N GLU A 36 -26.65 -18.24 39.24
CA GLU A 36 -26.88 -18.92 37.93
C GLU A 36 -27.07 -17.95 36.78
N ASN A 37 -27.55 -16.74 37.08
CA ASN A 37 -27.77 -15.69 36.08
C ASN A 37 -26.50 -14.87 35.78
N LEU A 38 -25.39 -15.15 36.48
CA LEU A 38 -24.11 -14.43 36.35
C LEU A 38 -24.28 -12.89 36.33
N PRO A 39 -24.91 -12.29 37.35
CA PRO A 39 -25.21 -10.87 37.32
C PRO A 39 -23.93 -10.03 37.33
N TYR A 40 -23.96 -8.89 36.67
CA TYR A 40 -22.88 -7.93 36.77
C TYR A 40 -22.81 -7.31 38.15
N VAL A 41 -21.69 -7.53 38.84
CA VAL A 41 -21.45 -6.92 40.17
C VAL A 41 -20.63 -5.64 39.99
N ARG A 42 -21.19 -4.55 40.47
CA ARG A 42 -20.50 -3.26 40.51
C ARG A 42 -20.37 -2.79 41.94
N PRO A 43 -19.16 -2.64 42.48
CA PRO A 43 -18.98 -2.07 43.80
C PRO A 43 -19.57 -0.66 43.89
N PRO A 44 -20.07 -0.25 45.09
CA PRO A 44 -20.56 1.11 45.30
C PRO A 44 -19.49 2.15 44.93
N LYS A 45 -19.92 3.31 44.41
CA LYS A 45 -18.99 4.37 43.97
C LYS A 45 -18.14 4.93 45.11
N ASP A 46 -18.65 4.86 46.33
CA ASP A 46 -18.04 5.31 47.58
C ASP A 46 -17.24 4.21 48.32
N SER A 47 -17.21 2.99 47.77
CA SER A 47 -16.41 1.92 48.33
C SER A 47 -14.90 2.24 48.30
N PRO A 48 -14.12 1.78 49.29
CA PRO A 48 -12.68 2.03 49.35
C PRO A 48 -11.93 1.61 48.08
N GLU A 49 -12.32 0.49 47.48
CA GLU A 49 -11.72 -0.07 46.27
C GLU A 49 -11.92 0.87 45.08
N ILE A 50 -13.16 1.37 44.92
CA ILE A 50 -13.48 2.29 43.82
C ILE A 50 -12.81 3.65 44.01
N GLN A 51 -12.79 4.15 45.26
CA GLN A 51 -12.10 5.39 45.57
C GLN A 51 -10.58 5.29 45.32
N TYR A 52 -9.96 4.17 45.71
CA TYR A 52 -8.56 3.91 45.43
C TYR A 52 -8.29 3.87 43.90
N LEU A 53 -9.11 3.09 43.18
CA LEU A 53 -9.00 2.99 41.73
C LEU A 53 -9.10 4.37 41.06
N LEU A 54 -10.13 5.14 41.37
CA LEU A 54 -10.39 6.45 40.78
C LEU A 54 -9.27 7.45 41.11
N LYS A 55 -8.82 7.50 42.37
CA LYS A 55 -7.71 8.38 42.78
C LYS A 55 -6.42 8.04 42.05
N THR A 56 -6.07 6.76 41.96
CA THR A 56 -4.88 6.29 41.24
C THR A 56 -4.97 6.61 39.76
N ARG A 57 -6.12 6.31 39.12
CA ARG A 57 -6.32 6.59 37.71
C ARG A 57 -6.31 8.08 37.40
N GLN A 58 -6.85 8.92 38.27
CA GLN A 58 -6.83 10.37 38.08
C GLN A 58 -5.40 10.93 38.19
N GLY A 59 -4.61 10.43 39.15
CA GLY A 59 -3.19 10.78 39.25
C GLY A 59 -2.36 10.38 38.04
N LEU A 60 -2.77 9.34 37.33
CA LEU A 60 -2.16 8.88 36.07
C LEU A 60 -2.80 9.49 34.79
N GLY A 61 -3.59 10.56 34.92
CA GLY A 61 -4.20 11.25 33.78
C GLY A 61 -5.59 10.77 33.36
N GLY A 62 -6.25 9.94 34.15
CA GLY A 62 -7.64 9.49 33.96
C GLY A 62 -7.78 8.07 33.38
N PRO A 63 -8.98 7.68 32.91
CA PRO A 63 -9.25 6.34 32.39
C PRO A 63 -8.39 5.94 31.19
N ILE A 64 -8.08 4.65 31.09
CA ILE A 64 -7.41 4.06 29.92
C ILE A 64 -8.37 3.05 29.26
N PRO A 65 -8.40 2.96 27.93
CA PRO A 65 -7.77 3.86 26.97
C PRO A 65 -8.53 5.19 26.89
N ARG A 66 -7.78 6.29 26.73
CA ARG A 66 -8.38 7.58 26.39
C ARG A 66 -8.46 7.64 24.86
N ARG A 67 -9.49 7.02 24.29
CA ARG A 67 -9.68 6.99 22.83
C ARG A 67 -10.18 8.34 22.32
N ARG A 68 -9.42 8.93 21.42
CA ARG A 68 -9.83 10.09 20.63
C ARG A 68 -9.88 9.66 19.17
N SER A 69 -11.02 9.78 18.54
CA SER A 69 -11.16 9.59 17.08
C SER A 69 -10.75 10.84 16.29
N HIS A 70 -10.74 11.99 16.96
CA HIS A 70 -10.44 13.28 16.36
C HIS A 70 -9.33 14.00 17.12
N THR A 71 -8.54 14.76 16.36
CA THR A 71 -7.44 15.59 16.86
C THR A 71 -7.47 16.93 16.16
N GLN A 72 -6.51 17.80 16.48
CA GLN A 72 -6.32 19.04 15.71
C GLN A 72 -6.03 18.67 14.23
N LYS A 73 -6.77 19.30 13.32
CA LYS A 73 -6.51 19.21 11.88
C LYS A 73 -5.19 19.88 11.55
N LEU A 74 -4.40 19.25 10.71
CA LEU A 74 -3.23 19.91 10.14
C LEU A 74 -3.66 20.83 8.99
N LEU A 75 -2.88 21.86 8.73
CA LEU A 75 -2.98 22.59 7.49
C LEU A 75 -2.42 21.74 6.34
N PRO A 76 -3.00 21.82 5.14
CA PRO A 76 -2.43 21.11 4.01
C PRO A 76 -1.02 21.64 3.70
N PRO A 77 -0.12 20.80 3.16
CA PRO A 77 1.17 21.26 2.68
C PRO A 77 1.02 22.22 1.50
N SER A 78 2.08 22.99 1.25
CA SER A 78 2.11 23.95 0.16
C SER A 78 1.97 23.27 -1.21
N GLU A 79 1.05 23.70 -2.05
CA GLU A 79 0.81 23.17 -3.39
C GLU A 79 2.07 23.17 -4.26
N SER A 80 2.93 24.17 -4.12
CA SER A 80 4.17 24.31 -4.88
C SER A 80 5.13 23.13 -4.72
N ILE A 81 5.03 22.39 -3.60
CA ILE A 81 5.84 21.19 -3.37
C ILE A 81 5.51 20.10 -4.39
N PHE A 82 4.23 19.90 -4.68
CA PHE A 82 3.76 18.85 -5.58
C PHE A 82 3.84 19.26 -7.06
N GLN A 83 3.68 20.54 -7.34
CA GLN A 83 3.62 21.07 -8.71
C GLN A 83 4.83 20.67 -9.58
N LYS A 84 6.05 20.64 -9.01
CA LYS A 84 7.23 20.23 -9.78
C LYS A 84 7.21 18.77 -10.21
N TYR A 85 6.50 17.91 -9.48
CA TYR A 85 6.36 16.48 -9.83
C TYR A 85 5.28 16.27 -10.89
N THR A 86 4.30 17.16 -10.96
CA THR A 86 3.28 17.14 -12.01
C THR A 86 3.79 17.66 -13.35
N LEU A 87 4.86 18.45 -13.35
CA LEU A 87 5.54 18.90 -14.58
C LEU A 87 6.43 17.82 -15.20
N GLY A 88 6.72 16.73 -14.46
CA GLY A 88 7.61 15.67 -14.92
C GLY A 88 9.11 16.03 -14.84
N PHE A 89 9.94 15.13 -15.34
CA PHE A 89 11.41 15.26 -15.40
C PHE A 89 11.90 14.74 -16.75
N GLU A 90 11.62 15.49 -17.82
CA GLU A 90 11.89 15.05 -19.20
C GLU A 90 13.39 14.99 -19.54
N ASP A 91 14.22 15.80 -18.89
CA ASP A 91 15.66 15.89 -19.16
C ASP A 91 16.49 14.80 -18.47
N LYS A 92 15.88 14.03 -17.57
CA LYS A 92 16.60 13.07 -16.74
C LYS A 92 15.76 11.87 -16.35
N GLU A 93 16.29 10.69 -16.61
CA GLU A 93 15.71 9.46 -16.09
C GLU A 93 15.91 9.38 -14.59
N ILE A 94 14.84 9.19 -13.84
CA ILE A 94 14.85 8.93 -12.39
C ILE A 94 13.87 7.80 -12.05
N SER A 95 14.14 7.13 -10.95
CA SER A 95 13.24 6.12 -10.40
C SER A 95 12.12 6.74 -9.58
N SER A 96 11.02 6.02 -9.40
CA SER A 96 9.95 6.47 -8.49
C SER A 96 10.42 6.53 -7.04
N THR A 97 11.38 5.68 -6.61
CA THR A 97 12.05 5.80 -5.30
C THR A 97 12.75 7.16 -5.17
N MET A 98 13.53 7.56 -6.17
CA MET A 98 14.23 8.84 -6.12
C MET A 98 13.26 10.04 -6.18
N ALA A 99 12.18 9.93 -6.95
CA ALA A 99 11.12 10.94 -6.97
C ALA A 99 10.47 11.09 -5.59
N PHE A 100 10.18 9.96 -4.90
CA PHE A 100 9.63 9.95 -3.55
C PHE A 100 10.57 10.59 -2.52
N VAL A 101 11.85 10.21 -2.52
CA VAL A 101 12.85 10.74 -1.58
C VAL A 101 13.02 12.25 -1.75
N ARG A 102 13.04 12.75 -3.01
CA ARG A 102 13.05 14.19 -3.28
C ARG A 102 11.79 14.88 -2.76
N MET A 103 10.62 14.30 -2.99
CA MET A 103 9.34 14.84 -2.50
C MET A 103 9.33 14.88 -0.96
N MET A 104 9.76 13.82 -0.30
CA MET A 104 9.88 13.77 1.16
C MET A 104 10.86 14.84 1.67
N THR A 105 12.00 15.02 1.00
CA THR A 105 12.99 16.06 1.33
C THR A 105 12.39 17.48 1.29
N ASP A 106 11.48 17.74 0.34
CA ASP A 106 10.81 19.02 0.22
C ASP A 106 9.70 19.20 1.26
N ILE A 107 8.91 18.15 1.49
CA ILE A 107 7.81 18.17 2.47
C ILE A 107 8.34 18.35 3.90
N LEU A 108 9.51 17.79 4.21
CA LEU A 108 10.20 18.00 5.51
C LEU A 108 10.53 19.49 5.78
N LYS A 109 10.58 20.33 4.75
CA LYS A 109 10.79 21.79 4.86
C LYS A 109 9.50 22.59 4.90
N ASP A 110 8.35 21.94 4.73
CA ASP A 110 7.05 22.60 4.72
C ASP A 110 6.70 23.12 6.12
N LYS A 111 6.29 24.40 6.19
CA LYS A 111 5.98 25.08 7.45
C LYS A 111 4.73 24.55 8.16
N ASN A 112 3.84 23.91 7.41
CA ASN A 112 2.55 23.44 7.95
C ASN A 112 2.66 22.05 8.55
N ILE A 113 3.46 21.16 7.93
CA ILE A 113 3.49 19.74 8.29
C ILE A 113 4.90 19.18 8.50
N GLY A 114 5.96 19.88 8.10
CA GLY A 114 7.34 19.34 8.12
C GLY A 114 7.78 18.81 9.48
N GLU A 115 7.46 19.52 10.57
CA GLU A 115 7.77 19.11 11.94
C GLU A 115 6.98 17.87 12.42
N ARG A 116 5.98 17.44 11.67
CA ARG A 116 5.15 16.27 11.99
C ARG A 116 5.61 15.01 11.28
N ILE A 117 6.49 15.13 10.30
CA ILE A 117 6.97 14.02 9.47
C ILE A 117 8.13 13.33 10.16
N VAL A 118 8.01 12.01 10.30
CA VAL A 118 9.07 11.16 10.84
C VAL A 118 9.36 10.03 9.86
N PRO A 119 10.47 10.09 9.13
CA PRO A 119 10.94 8.96 8.33
C PRO A 119 11.42 7.83 9.25
N ILE A 120 11.05 6.60 8.90
CA ILE A 120 11.46 5.39 9.60
C ILE A 120 12.05 4.44 8.57
N VAL A 121 13.20 3.87 8.86
CA VAL A 121 13.89 2.91 7.99
C VAL A 121 14.46 1.77 8.83
N PRO A 122 14.67 0.55 8.27
CA PRO A 122 15.36 -0.51 9.00
C PRO A 122 16.82 -0.10 9.28
N ASP A 123 17.71 -0.15 8.29
CA ASP A 123 19.09 0.35 8.37
C ASP A 123 19.66 0.71 6.98
N GLU A 124 18.80 0.77 5.99
CA GLU A 124 19.18 0.81 4.58
C GLU A 124 18.83 2.14 3.91
N ALA A 125 18.90 3.24 4.66
CA ALA A 125 18.60 4.57 4.16
C ALA A 125 19.38 4.92 2.87
N ARG A 126 20.66 4.49 2.76
CA ARG A 126 21.46 4.70 1.55
C ARG A 126 20.94 3.93 0.34
N THR A 127 20.47 2.71 0.53
CA THR A 127 19.88 1.89 -0.55
C THR A 127 18.64 2.56 -1.15
N PHE A 128 17.91 3.31 -0.35
CA PHE A 128 16.77 4.10 -0.80
C PHE A 128 17.14 5.49 -1.32
N GLY A 129 18.43 5.87 -1.31
CA GLY A 129 18.91 7.19 -1.74
C GLY A 129 18.57 8.30 -0.73
N MET A 130 18.44 7.97 0.55
CA MET A 130 18.05 8.88 1.63
C MET A 130 19.25 9.51 2.37
N GLU A 131 20.48 9.25 1.97
CA GLU A 131 21.69 9.74 2.65
C GLU A 131 21.75 11.27 2.77
N GLY A 132 21.10 11.98 1.86
CA GLY A 132 20.93 13.44 1.95
C GLY A 132 20.18 13.89 3.20
N LEU A 133 19.32 13.06 3.74
CA LEU A 133 18.55 13.34 4.95
C LEU A 133 19.40 13.24 6.22
N PHE A 134 20.49 12.47 6.25
CA PHE A 134 21.39 12.39 7.40
C PHE A 134 21.91 13.78 7.81
N ARG A 135 22.18 14.61 6.84
CA ARG A 135 22.63 15.98 7.08
C ARG A 135 21.49 16.95 7.37
N GLN A 136 20.32 16.72 6.76
CA GLN A 136 19.18 17.65 6.86
C GLN A 136 18.45 17.52 8.19
N ILE A 137 18.15 16.30 8.62
CA ILE A 137 17.31 16.01 9.79
C ILE A 137 17.99 15.11 10.82
N GLY A 138 19.10 14.46 10.48
CA GLY A 138 19.83 13.54 11.36
C GLY A 138 19.07 12.25 11.68
N ILE A 139 19.84 11.25 12.12
CA ILE A 139 19.31 10.00 12.68
C ILE A 139 19.16 10.20 14.18
N TYR A 140 18.02 9.80 14.75
CA TYR A 140 17.80 9.93 16.18
C TYR A 140 18.66 8.94 16.98
N SER A 141 19.35 9.46 17.98
CA SER A 141 20.03 8.65 18.98
C SER A 141 19.89 9.32 20.35
N SER A 142 19.30 8.63 21.34
CA SER A 142 19.09 9.16 22.69
C SER A 142 20.40 9.57 23.38
N GLU A 143 21.50 8.93 23.02
CA GLU A 143 22.83 9.18 23.58
C GLU A 143 23.69 10.13 22.73
N GLY A 144 23.24 10.44 21.49
CA GLY A 144 24.04 11.09 20.47
C GLY A 144 25.10 10.16 19.89
N GLN A 145 25.89 10.66 18.93
CA GLN A 145 26.92 9.88 18.25
C GLN A 145 28.21 9.77 19.09
N LYS A 146 28.51 8.57 19.59
CA LYS A 146 29.65 8.29 20.48
C LYS A 146 30.87 7.68 19.75
N TYR A 147 30.81 7.57 18.43
CA TYR A 147 31.88 7.00 17.59
C TYR A 147 32.08 7.85 16.34
N LYS A 148 33.23 7.70 15.71
CA LYS A 148 33.48 8.26 14.38
C LYS A 148 32.99 7.25 13.36
N PRO A 149 32.00 7.56 12.50
CA PRO A 149 31.56 6.63 11.47
C PRO A 149 32.65 6.45 10.40
N GLU A 150 32.70 5.29 9.76
CA GLU A 150 33.72 4.98 8.74
C GLU A 150 33.64 5.91 7.52
N ASP A 151 32.45 6.43 7.25
CA ASP A 151 32.17 7.36 6.16
C ASP A 151 32.28 8.86 6.55
N ALA A 152 32.85 9.15 7.71
CA ALA A 152 32.93 10.54 8.24
C ALA A 152 33.63 11.55 7.31
N ASP A 153 34.40 11.07 6.35
CA ASP A 153 35.08 11.89 5.35
C ASP A 153 34.22 12.19 4.10
N GLN A 154 33.02 11.58 4.01
CA GLN A 154 32.07 11.82 2.94
C GLN A 154 31.18 13.04 3.22
N VAL A 155 30.68 13.68 2.17
CA VAL A 155 29.79 14.85 2.29
C VAL A 155 28.48 14.51 2.97
N MET A 156 27.97 13.29 2.76
CA MET A 156 26.72 12.76 3.32
C MET A 156 27.03 11.55 4.21
N TRP A 157 27.77 11.82 5.30
CA TRP A 157 28.14 10.77 6.25
C TRP A 157 27.00 10.42 7.21
N TYR A 158 27.07 9.23 7.81
CA TYR A 158 26.11 8.72 8.78
C TYR A 158 26.14 9.56 10.07
N LYS A 159 25.08 10.35 10.29
CA LYS A 159 25.04 11.34 11.38
C LYS A 159 23.90 11.05 12.33
N GLU A 160 24.26 10.67 13.55
CA GLU A 160 23.34 10.53 14.68
C GLU A 160 23.35 11.78 15.56
N SER A 161 22.20 12.12 16.13
CA SER A 161 22.08 13.18 17.13
C SER A 161 20.88 12.99 18.03
N LYS A 162 20.88 13.63 19.21
CA LYS A 162 19.73 13.65 20.12
C LYS A 162 18.51 14.36 19.54
N ASP A 163 18.74 15.28 18.61
CA ASP A 163 17.72 16.04 17.90
C ASP A 163 17.43 15.47 16.51
N GLY A 164 17.92 14.26 16.23
CA GLY A 164 17.65 13.58 14.97
C GLY A 164 16.17 13.23 14.84
N VAL A 165 15.65 13.26 13.61
CA VAL A 165 14.22 13.01 13.32
C VAL A 165 14.00 11.66 12.66
N MET A 166 14.96 11.17 11.86
CA MET A 166 14.88 9.86 11.23
C MET A 166 15.08 8.76 12.28
N LEU A 167 14.17 7.79 12.32
CA LEU A 167 14.31 6.58 13.13
C LEU A 167 14.94 5.47 12.28
N GLU A 168 16.09 4.98 12.68
CA GLU A 168 16.79 3.86 12.06
C GLU A 168 16.86 2.71 13.07
N GLU A 169 16.09 1.64 12.81
CA GLU A 169 15.72 0.62 13.80
C GLU A 169 16.58 -0.65 13.69
N GLY A 170 17.53 -0.69 12.73
CA GLY A 170 18.21 -1.92 12.34
C GLY A 170 17.32 -2.83 11.48
N ILE A 171 17.85 -3.97 11.03
CA ILE A 171 17.10 -4.97 10.24
C ILE A 171 16.08 -5.68 11.14
N ASN A 172 15.06 -4.94 11.53
CA ASN A 172 13.98 -5.38 12.42
C ASN A 172 12.67 -4.72 12.01
N GLU A 173 11.99 -5.27 11.04
CA GLU A 173 10.74 -4.72 10.51
C GLU A 173 9.65 -4.62 11.58
N ALA A 174 9.60 -5.56 12.53
CA ALA A 174 8.63 -5.53 13.62
C ALA A 174 8.88 -4.36 14.58
N GLY A 175 10.15 -4.07 14.90
CA GLY A 175 10.54 -2.91 15.71
C GLY A 175 10.21 -1.61 15.02
N ALA A 176 10.65 -1.45 13.77
CA ALA A 176 10.37 -0.27 12.96
C ALA A 176 8.86 -0.02 12.80
N PHE A 177 8.10 -1.09 12.56
CA PHE A 177 6.64 -0.96 12.44
C PHE A 177 5.96 -0.63 13.77
N SER A 178 6.49 -1.10 14.90
CA SER A 178 6.00 -0.72 16.23
C SER A 178 6.22 0.77 16.51
N ALA A 179 7.37 1.32 16.12
CA ALA A 179 7.64 2.76 16.17
C ALA A 179 6.67 3.53 15.24
N TRP A 180 6.40 3.00 14.04
CA TRP A 180 5.41 3.57 13.13
C TRP A 180 4.00 3.58 13.76
N ILE A 181 3.54 2.49 14.39
CA ILE A 181 2.24 2.42 15.08
C ILE A 181 2.16 3.47 16.18
N ALA A 182 3.22 3.60 16.99
CA ALA A 182 3.26 4.56 18.09
C ALA A 182 3.06 5.99 17.59
N LEU A 183 3.73 6.38 16.52
CA LEU A 183 3.57 7.69 15.88
C LEU A 183 2.21 7.82 15.18
N ALA A 184 1.78 6.80 14.44
CA ALA A 184 0.53 6.79 13.67
C ALA A 184 -0.72 6.87 14.57
N THR A 185 -0.60 6.52 15.84
CA THR A 185 -1.68 6.60 16.85
C THR A 185 -1.47 7.72 17.88
N ALA A 186 -0.39 8.51 17.77
CA ALA A 186 -0.08 9.59 18.69
C ALA A 186 -1.20 10.65 18.77
N TYR A 187 -1.94 10.87 17.69
CA TYR A 187 -3.10 11.75 17.68
C TYR A 187 -4.17 11.31 18.68
N SER A 188 -4.40 10.02 18.80
CA SER A 188 -5.39 9.43 19.72
C SER A 188 -4.89 9.42 21.18
N ASN A 189 -3.62 9.07 21.37
CA ASN A 189 -3.04 8.91 22.71
C ASN A 189 -2.66 10.24 23.34
N TYR A 190 -2.04 11.14 22.56
CA TYR A 190 -1.43 12.38 23.07
C TYR A 190 -2.05 13.65 22.49
N ASN A 191 -3.01 13.54 21.56
CA ASN A 191 -3.55 14.67 20.79
C ASN A 191 -2.47 15.39 19.95
N ILE A 192 -1.49 14.64 19.48
CA ILE A 192 -0.39 15.13 18.65
C ILE A 192 -0.44 14.37 17.32
N PRO A 193 -0.94 14.98 16.24
CA PRO A 193 -0.94 14.34 14.93
C PRO A 193 0.49 14.25 14.40
N MET A 194 1.00 13.05 14.20
CA MET A 194 2.30 12.75 13.58
C MET A 194 2.07 12.07 12.24
N ILE A 195 2.98 12.28 11.30
CA ILE A 195 2.96 11.71 9.94
C ILE A 195 4.16 10.77 9.79
N PRO A 196 4.06 9.53 10.30
CA PRO A 196 5.14 8.57 10.12
C PRO A 196 5.15 8.05 8.68
N ILE A 197 6.35 7.94 8.13
CA ILE A 197 6.62 7.40 6.79
C ILE A 197 7.65 6.29 6.95
N TYR A 198 7.21 5.04 6.86
CA TYR A 198 8.08 3.87 6.99
C TYR A 198 8.45 3.32 5.62
N LEU A 199 9.75 3.40 5.27
CA LEU A 199 10.31 2.81 4.05
C LEU A 199 10.93 1.47 4.40
N PHE A 200 10.64 0.46 3.59
CA PHE A 200 11.15 -0.90 3.76
C PHE A 200 11.21 -1.61 2.40
N TYR A 201 11.96 -2.69 2.32
CA TYR A 201 11.86 -3.58 1.17
C TYR A 201 10.46 -4.17 1.07
N SER A 202 9.77 -3.93 -0.03
CA SER A 202 8.35 -4.32 -0.21
C SER A 202 8.12 -5.82 0.02
N MET A 203 9.08 -6.65 -0.36
CA MET A 203 9.03 -8.11 -0.14
C MET A 203 8.99 -8.47 1.34
N PHE A 204 9.74 -7.77 2.18
CA PHE A 204 9.85 -8.11 3.61
C PHE A 204 8.77 -7.43 4.47
N GLY A 205 8.15 -6.37 3.99
CA GLY A 205 7.12 -5.64 4.70
C GLY A 205 5.97 -6.52 5.16
N PHE A 206 4.90 -6.59 4.39
CA PHE A 206 3.70 -7.34 4.80
C PHE A 206 3.96 -8.82 5.08
N GLN A 207 4.97 -9.43 4.47
CA GLN A 207 5.32 -10.80 4.76
C GLN A 207 5.79 -11.02 6.21
N ARG A 208 6.41 -10.00 6.84
CA ARG A 208 6.89 -10.05 8.21
C ARG A 208 6.02 -9.31 9.22
N ILE A 209 5.30 -8.26 8.79
CA ILE A 209 4.57 -7.36 9.67
C ILE A 209 3.06 -7.33 9.41
N HIS A 210 2.50 -8.26 8.67
CA HIS A 210 1.08 -8.25 8.30
C HIS A 210 0.15 -8.25 9.52
N ASP A 211 0.48 -9.01 10.55
CA ASP A 211 -0.26 -9.03 11.83
C ASP A 211 -0.26 -7.64 12.50
N LEU A 212 0.89 -6.99 12.57
CA LEU A 212 1.00 -5.62 13.09
C LEU A 212 0.27 -4.61 12.19
N ALA A 213 0.29 -4.80 10.87
CA ALA A 213 -0.42 -3.94 9.93
C ALA A 213 -1.94 -4.06 10.08
N TRP A 214 -2.43 -5.26 10.35
CA TRP A 214 -3.83 -5.49 10.72
C TRP A 214 -4.19 -4.78 12.01
N ALA A 215 -3.40 -4.97 13.07
CA ALA A 215 -3.58 -4.30 14.37
C ALA A 215 -3.53 -2.77 14.24
N ALA A 216 -2.65 -2.24 13.39
CA ALA A 216 -2.58 -0.81 13.08
C ALA A 216 -3.88 -0.30 12.44
N GLY A 217 -4.43 -1.06 11.48
CA GLY A 217 -5.72 -0.74 10.86
C GLY A 217 -6.86 -0.70 11.88
N ASP A 218 -6.95 -1.71 12.73
CA ASP A 218 -7.95 -1.79 13.80
C ASP A 218 -7.80 -0.65 14.82
N SER A 219 -6.57 -0.24 15.10
CA SER A 219 -6.25 0.90 15.98
C SER A 219 -6.43 2.27 15.30
N GLN A 220 -6.91 2.32 14.06
CA GLN A 220 -7.09 3.55 13.27
C GLN A 220 -5.80 4.36 13.09
N ALA A 221 -4.68 3.68 12.92
CA ALA A 221 -3.39 4.30 12.65
C ALA A 221 -3.43 5.16 11.36
N LYS A 222 -2.67 6.26 11.33
CA LYS A 222 -2.60 7.20 10.21
C LYS A 222 -1.14 7.42 9.82
N GLY A 223 -0.79 7.16 8.57
CA GLY A 223 0.57 7.32 8.08
C GLY A 223 0.80 6.62 6.75
N PHE A 224 2.05 6.58 6.32
CA PHE A 224 2.45 5.99 5.06
C PHE A 224 3.40 4.82 5.27
N LEU A 225 3.15 3.76 4.53
CA LEU A 225 4.04 2.62 4.34
C LEU A 225 4.56 2.67 2.90
N ILE A 226 5.86 2.69 2.72
CA ILE A 226 6.49 2.77 1.41
C ILE A 226 7.26 1.49 1.15
N GLY A 227 6.69 0.65 0.28
CA GLY A 227 7.37 -0.55 -0.21
C GLY A 227 8.39 -0.19 -1.28
N ALA A 228 9.64 -0.01 -0.90
CA ALA A 228 10.72 0.34 -1.81
C ALA A 228 11.31 -0.91 -2.48
N THR A 229 12.08 -0.70 -3.55
CA THR A 229 12.68 -1.77 -4.37
C THR A 229 11.66 -2.82 -4.82
N SER A 230 10.45 -2.36 -5.12
CA SER A 230 9.31 -3.22 -5.42
C SER A 230 9.35 -3.79 -6.83
N GLY A 231 8.50 -4.79 -7.05
CA GLY A 231 8.36 -5.47 -8.33
C GLY A 231 9.29 -6.69 -8.49
N ARG A 232 8.77 -7.74 -9.10
CA ARG A 232 9.52 -8.99 -9.24
C ARG A 232 10.55 -8.95 -10.36
N THR A 233 10.28 -8.23 -11.43
CA THR A 233 11.19 -8.08 -12.56
C THR A 233 11.95 -6.77 -12.54
N THR A 234 11.45 -5.77 -11.81
CA THR A 234 12.02 -4.43 -11.78
C THR A 234 13.25 -4.36 -10.88
N LEU A 235 13.27 -5.08 -9.78
CA LEU A 235 14.43 -5.19 -8.92
C LEU A 235 15.45 -6.16 -9.55
N ASN A 236 16.65 -5.65 -9.84
CA ASN A 236 17.79 -6.45 -10.31
C ASN A 236 19.05 -6.09 -9.54
N GLY A 237 20.07 -6.95 -9.62
CA GLY A 237 21.35 -6.76 -8.94
C GLY A 237 21.35 -7.13 -7.46
N GLU A 238 20.22 -7.62 -6.95
CA GLU A 238 20.06 -8.12 -5.58
C GLU A 238 19.59 -9.59 -5.60
N GLY A 239 19.58 -10.22 -4.44
CA GLY A 239 19.10 -11.61 -4.32
C GLY A 239 17.62 -11.74 -4.65
N LEU A 240 17.26 -12.87 -5.26
CA LEU A 240 15.88 -13.18 -5.67
C LEU A 240 14.85 -13.10 -4.53
N GLN A 241 15.29 -13.25 -3.27
CA GLN A 241 14.44 -13.14 -2.09
C GLN A 241 13.91 -11.73 -1.84
N HIS A 242 14.47 -10.70 -2.48
CA HIS A 242 13.99 -9.31 -2.38
C HIS A 242 12.90 -8.98 -3.39
N GLN A 243 12.66 -9.85 -4.39
CA GLN A 243 11.74 -9.58 -5.49
C GLN A 243 10.28 -9.81 -5.07
N ASP A 244 9.58 -8.72 -4.81
CA ASP A 244 8.18 -8.73 -4.39
C ASP A 244 7.23 -8.97 -5.57
N GLY A 245 6.30 -9.88 -5.40
CA GLY A 245 5.23 -10.14 -6.35
C GLY A 245 3.84 -10.18 -5.71
N HIS A 246 3.69 -9.92 -4.39
CA HIS A 246 2.44 -10.21 -3.68
C HIS A 246 2.07 -9.24 -2.54
N SER A 247 2.85 -8.21 -2.25
CA SER A 247 2.56 -7.28 -1.15
C SER A 247 1.22 -6.57 -1.30
N HIS A 248 0.80 -6.24 -2.53
CA HIS A 248 -0.52 -5.66 -2.79
C HIS A 248 -1.68 -6.62 -2.49
N ILE A 249 -1.48 -7.93 -2.59
CA ILE A 249 -2.49 -8.91 -2.18
C ILE A 249 -2.63 -8.91 -0.66
N PHE A 250 -1.53 -8.91 0.08
CA PHE A 250 -1.57 -8.80 1.54
C PHE A 250 -2.25 -7.50 2.00
N SER A 251 -1.86 -6.36 1.43
CA SER A 251 -2.47 -5.07 1.78
C SER A 251 -3.97 -5.01 1.47
N SER A 252 -4.43 -5.74 0.46
CA SER A 252 -5.86 -5.79 0.07
C SER A 252 -6.76 -6.41 1.13
N THR A 253 -6.19 -7.22 2.05
CA THR A 253 -6.94 -7.86 3.13
C THR A 253 -7.30 -6.90 4.25
N ILE A 254 -6.61 -5.77 4.38
CA ILE A 254 -6.81 -4.81 5.46
C ILE A 254 -7.84 -3.76 5.05
N PRO A 255 -8.96 -3.63 5.77
CA PRO A 255 -10.12 -2.84 5.32
C PRO A 255 -9.82 -1.36 5.05
N ASN A 256 -9.01 -0.72 5.89
CA ASN A 256 -8.67 0.70 5.82
C ASN A 256 -7.24 0.99 5.30
N CYS A 257 -6.55 0.02 4.75
CA CYS A 257 -5.32 0.22 4.00
C CYS A 257 -5.65 0.61 2.55
N ARG A 258 -5.18 1.77 2.10
CA ARG A 258 -5.23 2.21 0.71
C ARG A 258 -3.89 1.90 0.05
N SER A 259 -3.91 1.06 -0.97
CA SER A 259 -2.70 0.49 -1.56
C SER A 259 -2.59 0.91 -3.02
N TYR A 260 -1.41 1.44 -3.42
CA TYR A 260 -1.15 1.98 -4.75
C TYR A 260 0.20 1.53 -5.30
N ASP A 261 0.26 1.30 -6.61
CA ASP A 261 1.45 0.96 -7.40
C ASP A 261 1.67 2.01 -8.52
N PRO A 262 2.12 3.22 -8.19
CA PRO A 262 2.31 4.28 -9.17
C PRO A 262 3.50 4.00 -10.10
N ALA A 263 3.34 4.33 -11.37
CA ALA A 263 4.40 4.30 -12.37
C ALA A 263 5.25 5.57 -12.35
N TYR A 264 4.60 6.73 -12.24
CA TYR A 264 5.22 8.04 -12.47
C TYR A 264 5.22 8.94 -11.23
N ALA A 265 6.12 9.91 -11.24
CA ALA A 265 6.30 10.87 -10.15
C ALA A 265 5.04 11.69 -9.87
N TYR A 266 4.27 12.06 -10.91
CA TYR A 266 3.03 12.79 -10.73
C TYR A 266 1.93 11.94 -10.09
N GLU A 267 1.83 10.64 -10.44
CA GLU A 267 0.89 9.73 -9.77
C GLU A 267 1.20 9.63 -8.28
N LEU A 268 2.48 9.46 -7.95
CA LEU A 268 2.97 9.41 -6.58
C LEU A 268 2.65 10.71 -5.83
N ALA A 269 2.84 11.88 -6.45
CA ALA A 269 2.55 13.17 -5.85
C ALA A 269 1.05 13.36 -5.57
N VAL A 270 0.19 12.99 -6.50
CA VAL A 270 -1.28 13.05 -6.35
C VAL A 270 -1.74 12.13 -5.22
N ILE A 271 -1.27 10.87 -5.18
CA ILE A 271 -1.63 9.89 -4.16
C ILE A 271 -1.16 10.33 -2.78
N PHE A 272 0.09 10.81 -2.67
CA PHE A 272 0.65 11.24 -1.39
C PHE A 272 -0.07 12.47 -0.84
N LYS A 273 -0.38 13.45 -1.70
CA LYS A 273 -1.17 14.64 -1.38
C LYS A 273 -2.58 14.27 -0.90
N ASP A 274 -3.27 13.36 -1.62
CA ASP A 274 -4.58 12.85 -1.21
C ASP A 274 -4.52 12.16 0.16
N GLY A 275 -3.48 11.37 0.41
CA GLY A 275 -3.26 10.69 1.68
C GLY A 275 -3.09 11.67 2.84
N ILE A 276 -2.28 12.70 2.69
CA ILE A 276 -2.13 13.75 3.71
C ILE A 276 -3.48 14.43 3.97
N LYS A 277 -4.18 14.82 2.89
CA LYS A 277 -5.48 15.47 3.01
C LYS A 277 -6.47 14.60 3.78
N LYS A 278 -6.68 13.37 3.36
CA LYS A 278 -7.66 12.46 3.99
C LYS A 278 -7.36 12.15 5.44
N MET A 279 -6.11 11.79 5.75
CA MET A 279 -5.74 11.37 7.09
C MET A 279 -5.63 12.52 8.10
N PHE A 280 -5.11 13.67 7.70
CA PHE A 280 -4.69 14.71 8.63
C PHE A 280 -5.46 16.03 8.51
N VAL A 281 -6.17 16.27 7.39
CA VAL A 281 -7.06 17.41 7.21
C VAL A 281 -8.52 17.01 7.38
N ASP A 282 -8.96 15.95 6.67
CA ASP A 282 -10.33 15.44 6.73
C ASP A 282 -10.54 14.47 7.91
N LEU A 283 -9.45 13.97 8.51
CA LEU A 283 -9.42 13.05 9.66
C LEU A 283 -10.04 11.68 9.38
N GLU A 284 -10.06 11.24 8.13
CA GLU A 284 -10.58 9.94 7.74
C GLU A 284 -9.71 8.79 8.30
N ASN A 285 -10.32 7.63 8.51
CA ASN A 285 -9.66 6.46 9.07
C ASN A 285 -9.04 5.61 7.96
N TYR A 286 -7.88 6.01 7.48
CA TYR A 286 -7.06 5.29 6.51
C TYR A 286 -5.59 5.37 6.87
N TYR A 287 -4.80 4.42 6.35
CA TYR A 287 -3.38 4.59 6.11
C TYR A 287 -3.05 4.10 4.69
N TYR A 288 -1.90 4.53 4.17
CA TYR A 288 -1.52 4.29 2.79
C TYR A 288 -0.35 3.34 2.69
N TYR A 289 -0.43 2.41 1.74
CA TYR A 289 0.70 1.62 1.28
C TYR A 289 0.99 1.98 -0.17
N ILE A 290 2.21 2.41 -0.47
CA ILE A 290 2.60 2.86 -1.82
C ILE A 290 3.90 2.14 -2.17
N THR A 291 3.94 1.49 -3.33
CA THR A 291 5.16 0.88 -3.83
C THR A 291 5.95 1.84 -4.70
N VAL A 292 7.28 1.78 -4.58
CA VAL A 292 8.21 2.55 -5.40
C VAL A 292 9.35 1.65 -5.88
N THR A 293 9.86 1.91 -7.08
CA THR A 293 10.84 1.07 -7.77
C THR A 293 12.17 1.78 -7.95
N ASN A 294 13.24 1.03 -8.19
CA ASN A 294 14.57 1.55 -8.42
C ASN A 294 15.00 1.59 -9.92
N GLU A 295 14.08 1.33 -10.84
CA GLU A 295 14.33 1.49 -12.28
C GLU A 295 14.22 2.96 -12.67
N ASN A 296 15.26 3.46 -13.36
CA ASN A 296 15.25 4.81 -13.92
C ASN A 296 14.58 4.84 -15.28
N TYR A 297 13.68 5.78 -15.48
CA TYR A 297 13.03 6.10 -16.75
C TYR A 297 12.55 7.54 -16.74
N ILE A 298 12.22 8.05 -17.94
CA ILE A 298 11.66 9.40 -18.09
C ILE A 298 10.36 9.50 -17.32
N GLN A 299 10.23 10.57 -16.55
CA GLN A 299 9.02 10.91 -15.81
C GLN A 299 8.23 11.95 -16.58
N PRO A 300 7.19 11.58 -17.32
CA PRO A 300 6.44 12.51 -18.14
C PRO A 300 5.63 13.51 -17.31
N PRO A 301 5.17 14.61 -17.90
CA PRO A 301 4.22 15.51 -17.26
C PRO A 301 2.87 14.81 -17.03
N GLN A 302 2.16 15.29 -16.03
CA GLN A 302 0.85 14.77 -15.69
C GLN A 302 -0.18 15.05 -16.80
N PRO A 303 -0.94 14.06 -17.26
CA PRO A 303 -2.08 14.28 -18.14
C PRO A 303 -3.12 15.18 -17.46
N LYS A 304 -3.72 16.07 -18.24
CA LYS A 304 -4.77 16.97 -17.75
C LYS A 304 -5.95 16.17 -17.14
N ASP A 305 -6.51 16.66 -16.06
CA ASP A 305 -7.71 16.12 -15.40
C ASP A 305 -7.58 14.65 -14.93
N SER A 306 -6.34 14.16 -14.70
CA SER A 306 -6.07 12.77 -14.30
C SER A 306 -6.12 12.51 -12.79
N ASP A 307 -6.17 13.53 -11.92
CA ASP A 307 -6.11 13.40 -10.45
C ASP A 307 -7.13 12.40 -9.91
N GLU A 308 -8.38 12.54 -10.31
CA GLU A 308 -9.46 11.68 -9.84
C GLU A 308 -9.23 10.22 -10.23
N GLY A 309 -8.81 9.98 -11.48
CA GLY A 309 -8.53 8.64 -11.97
C GLY A 309 -7.32 8.00 -11.27
N ILE A 310 -6.28 8.78 -11.00
CA ILE A 310 -5.11 8.33 -10.23
C ILE A 310 -5.53 7.87 -8.84
N ILE A 311 -6.37 8.64 -8.14
CA ILE A 311 -6.86 8.32 -6.79
C ILE A 311 -7.83 7.13 -6.81
N LYS A 312 -8.71 7.05 -7.81
CA LYS A 312 -9.65 5.94 -7.97
C LYS A 312 -8.98 4.64 -8.43
N GLY A 313 -7.79 4.69 -8.98
CA GLY A 313 -6.98 3.54 -9.32
C GLY A 313 -6.83 3.23 -10.80
N LEU A 314 -7.47 3.97 -11.72
CA LEU A 314 -7.39 3.76 -13.17
C LEU A 314 -7.65 5.06 -13.93
N TYR A 315 -6.79 5.39 -14.89
CA TYR A 315 -7.02 6.51 -15.80
C TYR A 315 -6.43 6.23 -17.19
N LYS A 316 -7.00 6.85 -18.22
CA LYS A 316 -6.51 6.72 -19.60
C LYS A 316 -5.26 7.57 -19.78
N LEU A 317 -4.17 6.94 -20.18
CA LEU A 317 -2.88 7.61 -20.44
C LEU A 317 -2.73 7.97 -21.92
N MET A 318 -3.07 7.04 -22.81
CA MET A 318 -2.99 7.24 -24.27
C MET A 318 -4.32 6.87 -24.90
N ASP A 319 -4.91 7.81 -25.61
CA ASP A 319 -6.21 7.67 -26.26
C ASP A 319 -6.03 7.45 -27.77
N GLN A 320 -6.66 6.43 -28.31
CA GLN A 320 -6.74 6.17 -29.73
C GLN A 320 -8.22 6.16 -30.17
N SER A 321 -8.48 6.68 -31.35
CA SER A 321 -9.81 6.60 -31.92
C SER A 321 -10.12 5.14 -32.29
N ASP A 322 -11.22 4.61 -31.80
CA ASP A 322 -11.72 3.27 -32.09
C ASP A 322 -10.68 2.15 -31.79
N PRO A 323 -10.26 1.98 -30.52
CA PRO A 323 -9.26 0.98 -30.17
C PRO A 323 -9.80 -0.44 -30.34
N GLN A 324 -9.03 -1.29 -30.99
CA GLN A 324 -9.34 -2.72 -31.16
C GLN A 324 -9.03 -3.52 -29.89
N VAL A 325 -8.12 -3.01 -29.04
CA VAL A 325 -7.74 -3.62 -27.77
C VAL A 325 -7.37 -2.53 -26.76
N THR A 326 -7.66 -2.77 -25.48
CA THR A 326 -7.26 -1.91 -24.37
C THR A 326 -6.10 -2.56 -23.60
N LEU A 327 -5.01 -1.80 -23.42
CA LEU A 327 -3.87 -2.20 -22.60
C LEU A 327 -3.91 -1.49 -21.25
N ILE A 328 -3.73 -2.23 -20.16
CA ILE A 328 -3.61 -1.71 -18.80
C ILE A 328 -2.24 -2.11 -18.26
N GLY A 329 -1.48 -1.14 -17.74
CA GLY A 329 -0.22 -1.37 -17.05
C GLY A 329 -0.25 -0.80 -15.64
N SER A 330 0.45 -1.44 -14.68
CA SER A 330 0.68 -0.88 -13.35
C SER A 330 2.18 -0.76 -13.05
N GLY A 331 2.55 0.22 -12.22
CA GLY A 331 3.94 0.46 -11.85
C GLY A 331 4.86 0.53 -13.07
N SER A 332 6.05 -0.03 -12.98
CA SER A 332 7.04 -0.01 -14.08
C SER A 332 6.59 -0.73 -15.35
N ILE A 333 5.66 -1.69 -15.24
CA ILE A 333 5.15 -2.45 -16.40
C ILE A 333 4.23 -1.60 -17.30
N LEU A 334 3.77 -0.45 -16.83
CA LEU A 334 3.10 0.52 -17.68
C LEU A 334 3.98 0.91 -18.89
N ASN A 335 5.30 1.05 -18.69
CA ASN A 335 6.24 1.35 -19.78
C ASN A 335 6.31 0.20 -20.81
N GLU A 336 6.17 -1.05 -20.38
CA GLU A 336 6.10 -2.19 -21.29
C GLU A 336 4.75 -2.21 -22.06
N SER A 337 3.66 -1.77 -21.42
CA SER A 337 2.36 -1.62 -22.09
C SER A 337 2.39 -0.53 -23.17
N ILE A 338 3.09 0.58 -22.94
CA ILE A 338 3.30 1.65 -23.94
C ILE A 338 4.12 1.12 -25.13
N LYS A 339 5.21 0.38 -24.86
CA LYS A 339 6.00 -0.25 -25.94
C LYS A 339 5.18 -1.30 -26.70
N ALA A 340 4.31 -2.05 -26.00
CA ALA A 340 3.41 -3.01 -26.65
C ALA A 340 2.41 -2.32 -27.60
N GLN A 341 1.89 -1.15 -27.23
CA GLN A 341 1.06 -0.33 -28.10
C GLN A 341 1.81 0.03 -29.41
N GLN A 342 3.07 0.47 -29.32
CA GLN A 342 3.89 0.77 -30.50
C GLN A 342 4.10 -0.45 -31.40
N ILE A 343 4.30 -1.64 -30.80
CA ILE A 343 4.40 -2.90 -31.54
C ILE A 343 3.08 -3.21 -32.25
N LEU A 344 1.94 -3.09 -31.58
CA LEU A 344 0.61 -3.33 -32.16
C LEU A 344 0.32 -2.36 -33.32
N GLU A 345 0.66 -1.09 -33.15
CA GLU A 345 0.52 -0.06 -34.19
C GLU A 345 1.34 -0.43 -35.45
N SER A 346 2.57 -0.97 -35.29
CA SER A 346 3.38 -1.46 -36.38
C SER A 346 2.75 -2.64 -37.16
N PHE A 347 1.76 -3.29 -36.57
CA PHE A 347 0.96 -4.38 -37.15
C PHE A 347 -0.40 -3.90 -37.65
N GLY A 348 -0.69 -2.59 -37.55
CA GLY A 348 -1.97 -2.01 -37.93
C GLY A 348 -3.11 -2.25 -36.93
N ILE A 349 -2.78 -2.56 -35.67
CA ILE A 349 -3.72 -2.78 -34.60
C ILE A 349 -3.73 -1.55 -33.70
N SER A 350 -4.88 -0.86 -33.61
CA SER A 350 -5.05 0.29 -32.72
C SER A 350 -5.30 -0.16 -31.26
N SER A 351 -4.67 0.53 -30.31
CA SER A 351 -4.88 0.26 -28.88
C SER A 351 -4.76 1.51 -28.06
N ASP A 352 -5.59 1.65 -27.04
CA ASP A 352 -5.42 2.64 -25.99
C ASP A 352 -4.60 2.06 -24.82
N VAL A 353 -4.00 2.95 -24.02
CA VAL A 353 -3.21 2.56 -22.85
C VAL A 353 -3.74 3.25 -21.62
N TRP A 354 -3.95 2.47 -20.57
CA TRP A 354 -4.42 2.92 -19.27
C TRP A 354 -3.37 2.64 -18.19
N SER A 355 -3.22 3.56 -17.25
CA SER A 355 -2.44 3.34 -16.04
C SER A 355 -3.36 2.88 -14.92
N ALA A 356 -3.07 1.70 -14.35
CA ALA A 356 -3.73 1.21 -13.15
C ALA A 356 -2.85 1.51 -11.93
N THR A 357 -3.14 2.57 -11.24
CA THR A 357 -2.43 2.93 -10.00
C THR A 357 -2.85 2.06 -8.82
N SER A 358 -4.04 1.43 -8.87
CA SER A 358 -4.49 0.54 -7.79
C SER A 358 -5.63 -0.40 -8.17
N PHE A 359 -5.34 -1.65 -8.41
CA PHE A 359 -6.39 -2.68 -8.53
C PHE A 359 -7.16 -2.89 -7.21
N ASN A 360 -6.53 -2.65 -6.06
CA ASN A 360 -7.18 -2.75 -4.76
C ASN A 360 -8.29 -1.71 -4.57
N MET A 361 -8.07 -0.46 -5.00
CA MET A 361 -9.09 0.59 -4.92
C MET A 361 -10.23 0.34 -5.88
N LEU A 362 -9.93 -0.13 -7.09
CA LEU A 362 -10.92 -0.52 -8.09
C LEU A 362 -11.81 -1.67 -7.58
N ARG A 363 -11.21 -2.68 -6.94
CA ARG A 363 -11.95 -3.77 -6.30
C ARG A 363 -12.88 -3.27 -5.19
N LYS A 364 -12.38 -2.37 -4.32
CA LYS A 364 -13.19 -1.80 -3.23
C LYS A 364 -14.41 -1.03 -3.78
N ASP A 365 -14.21 -0.19 -4.79
CA ASP A 365 -15.31 0.52 -5.46
C ASP A 365 -16.32 -0.47 -6.05
N GLY A 366 -15.83 -1.48 -6.77
CA GLY A 366 -16.68 -2.49 -7.41
C GLY A 366 -17.56 -3.21 -6.40
N MET A 367 -16.97 -3.75 -5.34
CA MET A 367 -17.70 -4.45 -4.27
C MET A 367 -18.74 -3.56 -3.58
N GLU A 368 -18.42 -2.28 -3.35
CA GLU A 368 -19.34 -1.31 -2.74
C GLU A 368 -20.56 -1.05 -3.65
N LYS A 369 -20.32 -0.86 -4.95
CA LYS A 369 -21.40 -0.61 -5.92
C LYS A 369 -22.29 -1.85 -6.12
N GLU A 370 -21.69 -3.03 -6.26
CA GLU A 370 -22.46 -4.29 -6.35
C GLU A 370 -23.32 -4.51 -5.11
N ARG A 371 -22.74 -4.36 -3.92
CA ARG A 371 -23.52 -4.47 -2.67
C ARG A 371 -24.65 -3.46 -2.60
N PHE A 372 -24.44 -2.21 -3.03
CA PHE A 372 -25.52 -1.22 -3.10
C PHE A 372 -26.64 -1.71 -4.04
N ASN A 373 -26.28 -2.21 -5.21
CA ASN A 373 -27.22 -2.70 -6.22
C ASN A 373 -28.03 -3.91 -5.73
N GLU A 374 -27.36 -4.86 -5.06
CA GLU A 374 -28.02 -6.02 -4.45
C GLU A 374 -29.04 -5.62 -3.38
N LEU A 375 -28.67 -4.69 -2.51
CA LEU A 375 -29.53 -4.21 -1.43
C LEU A 375 -30.65 -3.29 -1.91
N ASN A 376 -30.53 -2.72 -3.11
CA ASN A 376 -31.48 -1.78 -3.69
C ASN A 376 -31.86 -2.16 -5.13
N PRO A 377 -32.47 -3.37 -5.35
CA PRO A 377 -32.68 -3.90 -6.69
C PRO A 377 -33.66 -3.07 -7.55
N THR A 378 -34.51 -2.27 -6.92
CA THR A 378 -35.46 -1.39 -7.60
C THR A 378 -34.97 0.06 -7.77
N ALA A 379 -33.83 0.42 -7.17
CA ALA A 379 -33.20 1.72 -7.35
C ALA A 379 -32.42 1.78 -8.68
N LYS A 380 -32.06 3.01 -9.08
CA LYS A 380 -31.13 3.19 -10.21
C LYS A 380 -29.82 2.51 -9.87
N GLN A 381 -29.44 1.51 -10.66
CA GLN A 381 -28.20 0.76 -10.46
C GLN A 381 -26.97 1.66 -10.62
N LYS A 382 -26.01 1.50 -9.74
CA LYS A 382 -24.72 2.18 -9.79
C LYS A 382 -23.74 1.40 -10.66
N LYS A 383 -23.04 2.09 -11.55
CA LYS A 383 -21.90 1.52 -12.26
C LYS A 383 -20.68 1.53 -11.36
N THR A 384 -19.85 0.51 -11.48
CA THR A 384 -18.51 0.53 -10.89
C THR A 384 -17.60 1.51 -11.67
N TYR A 385 -16.56 2.02 -11.04
CA TYR A 385 -15.64 2.91 -11.74
C TYR A 385 -14.94 2.20 -12.92
N VAL A 386 -14.68 0.90 -12.81
CA VAL A 386 -14.18 0.09 -13.93
C VAL A 386 -15.15 0.08 -15.10
N GLU A 387 -16.46 -0.09 -14.85
CA GLU A 387 -17.48 -0.04 -15.93
C GLU A 387 -17.64 1.36 -16.54
N GLU A 388 -17.36 2.42 -15.80
CA GLU A 388 -17.34 3.78 -16.33
C GLU A 388 -16.14 4.02 -17.25
N CYS A 389 -14.95 3.52 -16.86
CA CYS A 389 -13.72 3.64 -17.63
C CYS A 389 -13.70 2.72 -18.86
N LEU A 390 -14.21 1.50 -18.73
CA LEU A 390 -14.14 0.43 -19.74
C LEU A 390 -15.56 -0.07 -20.11
N PRO A 391 -16.36 0.78 -20.76
CA PRO A 391 -17.78 0.48 -20.97
C PRO A 391 -18.04 -0.55 -22.08
N SER A 392 -17.07 -0.82 -22.96
CA SER A 392 -17.21 -1.77 -24.06
C SER A 392 -17.28 -3.21 -23.53
N SER A 393 -18.18 -4.01 -24.13
CA SER A 393 -18.21 -5.46 -23.90
C SER A 393 -17.44 -6.23 -24.97
N ASP A 394 -16.95 -5.54 -25.99
CA ASP A 394 -16.40 -6.15 -27.20
C ASP A 394 -14.89 -5.94 -27.36
N THR A 395 -14.34 -4.83 -26.85
CA THR A 395 -12.91 -4.51 -26.92
C THR A 395 -12.14 -5.30 -25.88
N PRO A 396 -11.31 -6.30 -26.24
CA PRO A 396 -10.54 -7.07 -25.26
C PRO A 396 -9.63 -6.18 -24.41
N VAL A 397 -9.47 -6.55 -23.15
CA VAL A 397 -8.65 -5.83 -22.17
C VAL A 397 -7.48 -6.72 -21.74
N ILE A 398 -6.26 -6.23 -21.86
CA ILE A 398 -5.03 -6.90 -21.43
C ILE A 398 -4.43 -6.10 -20.28
N ALA A 399 -4.38 -6.68 -19.08
CA ALA A 399 -3.76 -6.05 -17.91
C ALA A 399 -2.43 -6.74 -17.57
N ALA A 400 -1.37 -5.94 -17.44
CA ALA A 400 -0.03 -6.41 -17.10
C ALA A 400 0.50 -5.73 -15.85
N THR A 401 1.18 -6.48 -14.98
CA THR A 401 1.73 -6.02 -13.71
C THR A 401 3.04 -6.72 -13.38
N ASP A 402 3.86 -6.10 -12.53
CA ASP A 402 5.07 -6.72 -11.98
C ASP A 402 4.82 -7.60 -10.74
N TYR A 403 3.55 -7.79 -10.40
CA TYR A 403 3.09 -8.66 -9.32
C TYR A 403 2.38 -9.90 -9.89
N MET A 404 2.03 -10.83 -9.01
CA MET A 404 1.27 -12.01 -9.42
C MET A 404 -0.06 -11.66 -10.09
N ARG A 405 -0.53 -12.50 -11.02
CA ARG A 405 -1.78 -12.28 -11.77
C ARG A 405 -3.02 -12.09 -10.89
N ALA A 406 -3.00 -12.62 -9.67
CA ALA A 406 -4.07 -12.39 -8.70
C ALA A 406 -4.31 -10.89 -8.38
N TYR A 407 -3.32 -10.02 -8.63
CA TYR A 407 -3.45 -8.59 -8.40
C TYR A 407 -4.39 -7.92 -9.42
N PRO A 408 -4.18 -7.97 -10.74
CA PRO A 408 -5.13 -7.46 -11.71
C PRO A 408 -6.41 -8.31 -11.82
N GLU A 409 -6.40 -9.60 -11.46
CA GLU A 409 -7.60 -10.45 -11.45
C GLU A 409 -8.70 -9.94 -10.50
N GLN A 410 -8.37 -9.11 -9.54
CA GLN A 410 -9.33 -8.54 -8.59
C GLN A 410 -10.46 -7.74 -9.22
N ILE A 411 -10.28 -7.24 -10.45
CA ILE A 411 -11.30 -6.44 -11.16
C ILE A 411 -12.05 -7.21 -12.24
N ARG A 412 -11.75 -8.49 -12.43
CA ARG A 412 -12.38 -9.32 -13.48
C ARG A 412 -13.91 -9.28 -13.45
N GLY A 413 -14.52 -9.32 -12.28
CA GLY A 413 -15.98 -9.29 -12.12
C GLY A 413 -16.65 -8.01 -12.63
N PHE A 414 -15.90 -6.93 -12.77
CA PHE A 414 -16.39 -5.62 -13.17
C PHE A 414 -16.10 -5.27 -14.65
N ILE A 415 -15.41 -6.17 -15.38
CA ILE A 415 -15.10 -5.99 -16.80
C ILE A 415 -16.03 -6.89 -17.63
N LYS A 416 -16.76 -6.29 -18.57
CA LYS A 416 -17.70 -7.01 -19.46
C LYS A 416 -17.01 -7.62 -20.67
N ALA A 417 -15.91 -7.01 -21.10
CA ALA A 417 -15.12 -7.46 -22.23
C ALA A 417 -14.28 -8.72 -21.91
N PRO A 418 -13.79 -9.45 -22.92
CA PRO A 418 -12.76 -10.46 -22.70
C PRO A 418 -11.54 -9.86 -21.98
N TYR A 419 -11.20 -10.41 -20.82
CA TYR A 419 -10.17 -9.89 -19.93
C TYR A 419 -9.03 -10.89 -19.74
N TYR A 420 -7.81 -10.48 -20.01
CA TYR A 420 -6.60 -11.28 -19.90
C TYR A 420 -5.59 -10.59 -19.00
N THR A 421 -4.93 -11.36 -18.14
CA THR A 421 -3.96 -10.83 -17.19
C THR A 421 -2.58 -11.45 -17.39
N LEU A 422 -1.55 -10.62 -17.30
CA LEU A 422 -0.14 -10.99 -17.29
C LEU A 422 0.47 -10.53 -15.97
N GLY A 423 1.29 -11.39 -15.37
CA GLY A 423 1.91 -11.11 -14.08
C GLY A 423 3.03 -12.10 -13.77
N THR A 424 3.67 -11.90 -12.63
CA THR A 424 4.90 -12.58 -12.25
C THR A 424 4.64 -13.66 -11.20
N ASP A 425 3.84 -14.67 -11.54
CA ASP A 425 3.56 -15.80 -10.65
C ASP A 425 4.83 -16.62 -10.36
N GLY A 426 4.95 -17.17 -9.15
CA GLY A 426 6.06 -18.00 -8.72
C GLY A 426 7.10 -17.27 -7.85
N TYR A 427 8.29 -17.82 -7.76
CA TYR A 427 9.40 -17.25 -7.01
C TYR A 427 10.19 -16.24 -7.83
N GLY A 428 10.92 -15.33 -7.14
CA GLY A 428 11.88 -14.44 -7.78
C GLY A 428 13.01 -15.20 -8.49
N ARG A 429 13.71 -14.53 -9.39
CA ARG A 429 14.86 -15.06 -10.14
C ARG A 429 15.93 -13.99 -10.29
N SER A 430 17.19 -14.42 -10.32
CA SER A 430 18.33 -13.50 -10.51
C SER A 430 18.69 -13.43 -11.98
N ASP A 431 18.36 -12.29 -12.61
CA ASP A 431 18.73 -11.95 -13.99
C ASP A 431 18.59 -10.43 -14.22
N SER A 432 18.86 -9.96 -15.43
CA SER A 432 18.56 -8.61 -15.84
C SER A 432 17.04 -8.38 -15.95
N ARG A 433 16.57 -7.13 -15.78
CA ARG A 433 15.15 -6.75 -15.93
C ARG A 433 14.54 -7.27 -17.23
N GLN A 434 15.25 -7.09 -18.34
CA GLN A 434 14.79 -7.56 -19.64
C GLN A 434 14.55 -9.06 -19.64
N LYS A 435 15.50 -9.87 -19.12
CA LYS A 435 15.37 -11.33 -19.08
C LYS A 435 14.30 -11.79 -18.10
N LEU A 436 14.14 -11.10 -16.97
CA LEU A 436 13.07 -11.38 -16.02
C LEU A 436 11.71 -11.12 -16.62
N ARG A 437 11.51 -9.97 -17.31
CA ARG A 437 10.25 -9.63 -18.00
C ARG A 437 9.94 -10.61 -19.11
N GLU A 438 10.96 -11.01 -19.89
CA GLU A 438 10.82 -12.06 -20.89
C GLU A 438 10.43 -13.40 -20.26
N PHE A 439 11.06 -13.77 -19.15
CA PHE A 439 10.77 -15.03 -18.43
C PHE A 439 9.34 -15.06 -17.90
N PHE A 440 8.90 -14.01 -17.21
CA PHE A 440 7.56 -13.91 -16.63
C PHE A 440 6.49 -13.48 -17.66
N GLU A 441 6.85 -13.22 -18.90
CA GLU A 441 5.96 -12.85 -20.00
C GLU A 441 5.20 -11.52 -19.74
N VAL A 442 5.87 -10.57 -19.11
CA VAL A 442 5.33 -9.22 -18.82
C VAL A 442 6.05 -8.12 -19.61
N ASP A 443 6.87 -8.48 -20.56
CA ASP A 443 7.52 -7.56 -21.50
C ASP A 443 6.58 -7.13 -22.63
N ALA A 444 6.98 -6.11 -23.38
CA ALA A 444 6.19 -5.54 -24.47
C ALA A 444 5.78 -6.56 -25.54
N ASN A 445 6.68 -7.50 -25.90
CA ASN A 445 6.39 -8.54 -26.89
C ASN A 445 5.27 -9.48 -26.41
N ASN A 446 5.30 -9.89 -25.13
CA ASN A 446 4.31 -10.78 -24.58
C ASN A 446 2.97 -10.10 -24.32
N ILE A 447 2.97 -8.81 -23.94
CA ILE A 447 1.74 -8.01 -23.86
C ILE A 447 1.10 -7.89 -25.26
N ALA A 448 1.88 -7.55 -26.29
CA ALA A 448 1.40 -7.49 -27.67
C ALA A 448 0.93 -8.87 -28.18
N ARG A 449 1.65 -9.96 -27.84
CA ARG A 449 1.25 -11.34 -28.14
C ARG A 449 -0.13 -11.68 -27.58
N MET A 450 -0.38 -11.31 -26.31
CA MET A 450 -1.67 -11.58 -25.67
C MET A 450 -2.79 -10.75 -26.32
N ALA A 451 -2.53 -9.50 -26.69
CA ALA A 451 -3.47 -8.66 -27.43
C ALA A 451 -3.85 -9.29 -28.78
N ILE A 452 -2.85 -9.71 -29.56
CA ILE A 452 -3.07 -10.39 -30.83
C ILE A 452 -3.84 -11.70 -30.64
N TYR A 453 -3.51 -12.49 -29.61
CA TYR A 453 -4.25 -13.70 -29.28
C TYR A 453 -5.71 -13.41 -28.94
N SER A 454 -5.98 -12.36 -28.21
CA SER A 454 -7.36 -11.99 -27.84
C SER A 454 -8.20 -11.61 -29.06
N LEU A 455 -7.63 -10.86 -30.01
CA LEU A 455 -8.28 -10.51 -31.28
C LEU A 455 -8.50 -11.75 -32.19
N PHE A 456 -7.54 -12.68 -32.20
CA PHE A 456 -7.72 -13.96 -32.89
C PHE A 456 -8.87 -14.80 -32.28
N ARG A 457 -8.94 -14.85 -30.95
CA ARG A 457 -10.02 -15.55 -30.24
C ARG A 457 -11.40 -14.92 -30.51
N LYS A 458 -11.43 -13.60 -30.71
CA LYS A 458 -12.65 -12.86 -31.09
C LYS A 458 -13.03 -13.08 -32.55
N GLY A 459 -12.07 -13.41 -33.40
CA GLY A 459 -12.26 -13.60 -34.84
C GLY A 459 -11.87 -12.40 -35.71
N ASP A 460 -11.32 -11.35 -35.12
CA ASP A 460 -10.90 -10.13 -35.82
C ASP A 460 -9.57 -10.33 -36.56
N ILE A 461 -8.79 -11.35 -36.23
CA ILE A 461 -7.51 -11.72 -36.86
C ILE A 461 -7.59 -13.16 -37.37
N SER A 462 -7.20 -13.36 -38.65
CA SER A 462 -7.14 -14.66 -39.30
C SER A 462 -5.97 -15.54 -38.79
N LYS A 463 -6.04 -16.86 -39.05
CA LYS A 463 -4.93 -17.80 -38.77
C LYS A 463 -3.63 -17.41 -39.50
N LYS A 464 -3.71 -16.85 -40.68
CA LYS A 464 -2.55 -16.42 -41.47
C LYS A 464 -1.87 -15.21 -40.81
N GLU A 465 -2.66 -14.25 -40.34
CA GLU A 465 -2.17 -13.04 -39.70
C GLU A 465 -1.52 -13.36 -38.35
N ILE A 466 -2.18 -14.11 -37.46
CA ILE A 466 -1.59 -14.45 -36.16
C ILE A 466 -0.29 -15.25 -36.34
N THR A 467 -0.22 -16.17 -37.29
CA THR A 467 1.02 -16.91 -37.56
C THR A 467 2.15 -15.97 -37.99
N SER A 468 1.83 -14.96 -38.84
CA SER A 468 2.79 -13.95 -39.28
C SER A 468 3.28 -13.08 -38.13
N PHE A 469 2.35 -12.60 -37.26
CA PHE A 469 2.68 -11.77 -36.13
C PHE A 469 3.52 -12.53 -35.07
N TYR A 470 3.17 -13.77 -34.77
CA TYR A 470 3.93 -14.61 -33.83
C TYR A 470 5.35 -14.88 -34.33
N LYS A 471 5.54 -15.06 -35.64
CA LYS A 471 6.87 -15.19 -36.21
C LYS A 471 7.69 -13.90 -36.04
N LYS A 472 7.08 -12.72 -36.27
CA LYS A 472 7.75 -11.43 -36.07
C LYS A 472 8.10 -11.19 -34.58
N LEU A 473 7.24 -11.56 -33.64
CA LEU A 473 7.46 -11.50 -32.19
C LEU A 473 8.40 -12.59 -31.67
N LYS A 474 8.81 -13.54 -32.52
CA LYS A 474 9.67 -14.69 -32.14
C LYS A 474 9.08 -15.49 -30.98
N VAL A 475 7.75 -15.72 -31.01
CA VAL A 475 7.08 -16.53 -30.00
C VAL A 475 7.60 -17.96 -30.03
N ASP A 476 8.06 -18.44 -28.87
CA ASP A 476 8.48 -19.83 -28.69
C ASP A 476 7.32 -20.65 -28.11
N PRO A 477 6.68 -21.54 -28.90
CA PRO A 477 5.57 -22.35 -28.39
C PRO A 477 6.00 -23.47 -27.45
N SER A 478 7.31 -23.74 -27.35
CA SER A 478 7.88 -24.79 -26.48
C SER A 478 8.31 -24.26 -25.11
N LYS A 479 8.21 -22.96 -24.87
CA LYS A 479 8.54 -22.35 -23.59
C LYS A 479 7.65 -22.97 -22.49
N PRO A 480 8.23 -23.50 -21.40
CA PRO A 480 7.50 -24.20 -20.33
C PRO A 480 6.58 -23.28 -19.54
#